data_cb93f7fa2b7a057f3afe5dc380c1e162
#
_entry.id   cb93f7fa2b7a057f3afe5dc380c1e162
#
_cell.length_a   1.000
_cell.length_b   1.000
_cell.length_c   1.000
_cell.angle_alpha   90.00
_cell.angle_beta   90.00
_cell.angle_gamma   90.00
#
_symmetry.space_group_name_H-M   'P 1'
#
loop_
_entity.id
_entity.type
_entity.pdbx_description
1 polymer ?
#
loop_
_entity_poly.entity_id
_entity_poly.type
_entity_poly.pdbx_seq_one_letter_code
_entity_poly.pdbx_strand_id
1 'polypeptide(L)'
;HGAAAGICDAVKALTDGKKVLMVTGPTEILDTAGANVKEKILALLKAEYEVEWLVISEPNSIVHATPENAEKILAHFEGVDCVVGIGGGTICDLCKYSAYYYNKENPLPLVIVQTALSVNAFSDNSSVMLFNGVKRTVHSRYPLILIIDMDIIAAAPAEMNVSGYGDLIATWTAPVDWYLGNVLGVGKNFHTAPSDMIRTQCEELLENSEKLAAGDSKVLGDLANVLTLSGLSMGLADESSPASGSEHVMSHLIDMASKVRHTGICYHGTQVAVSGIISCIIWDYLLNEFDPRAVDLDCCY
;
A
#
# COMPACT_ATOMS: atom_id res chain seq x y z
N HIS A 1 -17.50 -4.15 10.12
CA HIS A 1 -17.43 -5.36 10.94
C HIS A 1 -17.96 -6.55 10.18
N GLY A 2 -17.26 -7.70 10.23
CA GLY A 2 -17.71 -8.93 9.59
C GLY A 2 -17.66 -8.97 8.07
N ALA A 3 -17.03 -7.99 7.41
CA ALA A 3 -16.98 -7.89 5.94
C ALA A 3 -16.25 -9.09 5.30
N ALA A 4 -15.28 -9.67 5.97
CA ALA A 4 -14.55 -10.85 5.50
C ALA A 4 -15.43 -12.11 5.37
N ALA A 5 -16.58 -12.17 6.05
CA ALA A 5 -17.54 -13.25 5.89
C ALA A 5 -18.17 -13.28 4.49
N GLY A 6 -18.19 -12.15 3.77
CA GLY A 6 -18.67 -12.05 2.37
C GLY A 6 -17.64 -12.48 1.31
N ILE A 7 -16.56 -13.17 1.67
CA ILE A 7 -15.50 -13.54 0.73
C ILE A 7 -16.00 -14.40 -0.44
N CYS A 8 -16.92 -15.33 -0.20
CA CYS A 8 -17.49 -16.16 -1.26
C CYS A 8 -18.33 -15.35 -2.24
N ASP A 9 -19.12 -14.38 -1.74
CA ASP A 9 -19.90 -13.47 -2.59
C ASP A 9 -18.95 -12.59 -3.43
N ALA A 10 -17.84 -12.14 -2.84
CA ALA A 10 -16.82 -11.37 -3.55
C ALA A 10 -16.19 -12.18 -4.70
N VAL A 11 -15.81 -13.42 -4.48
CA VAL A 11 -15.28 -14.31 -5.53
C VAL A 11 -16.33 -14.55 -6.60
N LYS A 12 -17.56 -14.88 -6.21
CA LYS A 12 -18.69 -15.16 -7.11
C LYS A 12 -19.05 -13.96 -7.99
N ALA A 13 -18.87 -12.74 -7.50
CA ALA A 13 -19.10 -11.53 -8.30
C ALA A 13 -18.06 -11.35 -9.43
N LEU A 14 -16.93 -12.04 -9.37
CA LEU A 14 -15.83 -11.91 -10.31
C LEU A 14 -15.70 -13.08 -11.29
N THR A 15 -16.15 -14.28 -10.92
CA THR A 15 -16.01 -15.48 -11.74
C THR A 15 -17.04 -16.55 -11.37
N ASP A 16 -17.47 -17.30 -12.39
CA ASP A 16 -18.25 -18.54 -12.22
C ASP A 16 -17.34 -19.77 -12.01
N GLY A 17 -16.02 -19.58 -12.12
CA GLY A 17 -15.02 -20.61 -11.93
C GLY A 17 -14.97 -21.14 -10.50
N LYS A 18 -14.32 -22.29 -10.31
CA LYS A 18 -14.34 -23.00 -9.02
C LYS A 18 -12.97 -23.07 -8.36
N LYS A 19 -11.89 -22.71 -9.03
CA LYS A 19 -10.54 -22.84 -8.51
C LYS A 19 -10.00 -21.52 -8.00
N VAL A 20 -9.75 -21.44 -6.70
CA VAL A 20 -9.27 -20.24 -6.01
C VAL A 20 -7.88 -20.47 -5.45
N LEU A 21 -6.94 -19.57 -5.76
CA LEU A 21 -5.64 -19.50 -5.09
C LEU A 21 -5.70 -18.49 -3.95
N MET A 22 -5.59 -18.97 -2.71
CA MET A 22 -5.46 -18.13 -1.52
C MET A 22 -3.98 -17.90 -1.21
N VAL A 23 -3.52 -16.65 -1.26
CA VAL A 23 -2.12 -16.26 -1.01
C VAL A 23 -2.01 -15.49 0.30
N THR A 24 -1.09 -15.91 1.16
CA THR A 24 -0.85 -15.27 2.48
C THR A 24 0.63 -15.20 2.81
N GLY A 25 1.00 -14.33 3.77
CA GLY A 25 2.30 -14.39 4.45
C GLY A 25 2.30 -15.42 5.60
N PRO A 26 3.45 -15.62 6.29
CA PRO A 26 3.56 -16.59 7.38
C PRO A 26 2.94 -16.11 8.68
N THR A 27 2.87 -14.80 8.92
CA THR A 27 2.39 -14.20 10.19
C THR A 27 0.95 -14.57 10.48
N GLU A 28 0.65 -14.99 11.69
CA GLU A 28 -0.71 -15.20 12.14
C GLU A 28 -1.49 -13.87 12.15
N ILE A 29 -2.74 -13.90 11.74
CA ILE A 29 -3.64 -12.74 11.72
C ILE A 29 -4.88 -13.11 12.50
N LEU A 30 -5.12 -12.36 13.58
CA LEU A 30 -6.29 -12.56 14.45
C LEU A 30 -7.30 -11.45 14.22
N ASP A 31 -8.58 -11.74 14.47
CA ASP A 31 -9.62 -10.73 14.59
C ASP A 31 -9.82 -10.31 16.07
N THR A 32 -10.70 -9.36 16.33
CA THR A 32 -11.00 -8.88 17.68
C THR A 32 -11.60 -9.95 18.60
N ALA A 33 -12.09 -11.06 18.07
CA ALA A 33 -12.55 -12.23 18.83
C ALA A 33 -11.41 -13.23 19.10
N GLY A 34 -10.19 -12.96 18.61
CA GLY A 34 -9.03 -13.84 18.75
C GLY A 34 -9.03 -15.03 17.79
N ALA A 35 -9.88 -15.02 16.76
CA ALA A 35 -9.92 -16.11 15.80
C ALA A 35 -8.97 -15.86 14.62
N ASN A 36 -8.34 -16.93 14.13
CA ASN A 36 -7.42 -16.87 13.00
C ASN A 36 -8.18 -16.55 11.70
N VAL A 37 -7.93 -15.39 11.15
CA VAL A 37 -8.60 -14.86 9.96
C VAL A 37 -8.35 -15.72 8.73
N LYS A 38 -7.11 -16.21 8.54
CA LYS A 38 -6.75 -17.02 7.37
C LYS A 38 -7.50 -18.36 7.38
N GLU A 39 -7.59 -19.00 8.54
CA GLU A 39 -8.31 -20.26 8.68
C GLU A 39 -9.82 -20.08 8.50
N LYS A 40 -10.39 -18.98 9.03
CA LYS A 40 -11.80 -18.65 8.83
C LYS A 40 -12.12 -18.45 7.33
N ILE A 41 -11.33 -17.65 6.63
CA ILE A 41 -11.53 -17.39 5.20
C ILE A 41 -11.31 -18.67 4.39
N LEU A 42 -10.29 -19.48 4.72
CA LEU A 42 -10.06 -20.77 4.08
C LEU A 42 -11.27 -21.71 4.22
N ALA A 43 -11.84 -21.78 5.42
CA ALA A 43 -13.01 -22.63 5.67
C ALA A 43 -14.23 -22.18 4.86
N LEU A 44 -14.47 -20.85 4.76
CA LEU A 44 -15.55 -20.30 3.96
C LEU A 44 -15.35 -20.61 2.46
N LEU A 45 -14.15 -20.35 1.94
CA LEU A 45 -13.85 -20.63 0.54
C LEU A 45 -13.94 -22.10 0.18
N LYS A 46 -13.44 -23.01 1.03
CA LYS A 46 -13.51 -24.46 0.82
C LYS A 46 -14.94 -25.02 0.82
N ALA A 47 -15.91 -24.30 1.36
CA ALA A 47 -17.31 -24.72 1.31
C ALA A 47 -17.92 -24.60 -0.10
N GLU A 48 -17.36 -23.73 -0.97
CA GLU A 48 -17.93 -23.42 -2.29
C GLU A 48 -16.93 -23.62 -3.45
N TYR A 49 -15.60 -23.62 -3.16
CA TYR A 49 -14.53 -23.62 -4.16
C TYR A 49 -13.48 -24.71 -3.89
N GLU A 50 -12.77 -25.09 -4.93
CA GLU A 50 -11.50 -25.80 -4.84
C GLU A 50 -10.41 -24.80 -4.49
N VAL A 51 -9.85 -24.87 -3.28
CA VAL A 51 -8.92 -23.87 -2.76
C VAL A 51 -7.53 -24.45 -2.60
N GLU A 52 -6.57 -23.83 -3.28
CA GLU A 52 -5.17 -23.98 -2.98
C GLU A 52 -4.71 -22.85 -2.05
N TRP A 53 -4.04 -23.18 -0.94
CA TRP A 53 -3.51 -22.19 -0.01
C TRP A 53 -1.99 -22.12 -0.12
N LEU A 54 -1.50 -21.01 -0.65
CA LEU A 54 -0.07 -20.72 -0.78
C LEU A 54 0.37 -19.74 0.32
N VAL A 55 1.36 -20.15 1.10
CA VAL A 55 2.00 -19.28 2.10
C VAL A 55 3.36 -18.83 1.56
N ILE A 56 3.49 -17.54 1.26
CA ILE A 56 4.78 -16.96 0.89
C ILE A 56 5.58 -16.74 2.16
N SER A 57 6.77 -17.35 2.23
CA SER A 57 7.65 -17.25 3.38
C SER A 57 9.11 -17.10 2.96
N GLU A 58 9.89 -16.48 3.85
CA GLU A 58 11.34 -16.36 3.76
C GLU A 58 11.99 -16.88 5.06
N PRO A 59 13.29 -17.25 5.04
CA PRO A 59 13.96 -17.87 6.18
C PRO A 59 13.88 -17.07 7.48
N ASN A 60 13.80 -15.74 7.40
CA ASN A 60 13.75 -14.83 8.56
C ASN A 60 12.32 -14.33 8.88
N SER A 61 11.29 -14.97 8.33
CA SER A 61 9.87 -14.62 8.49
C SER A 61 9.45 -13.22 7.98
N ILE A 62 10.36 -12.43 7.43
CA ILE A 62 10.06 -11.13 6.81
C ILE A 62 9.96 -11.35 5.30
N VAL A 63 8.75 -11.26 4.78
CA VAL A 63 8.48 -11.42 3.35
C VAL A 63 8.72 -10.08 2.62
N HIS A 64 9.46 -10.14 1.53
CA HIS A 64 9.69 -9.00 0.66
C HIS A 64 8.93 -9.15 -0.67
N ALA A 65 8.47 -8.04 -1.23
CA ALA A 65 7.88 -8.04 -2.57
C ALA A 65 9.01 -8.09 -3.62
N THR A 66 9.49 -9.30 -3.91
CA THR A 66 10.55 -9.55 -4.88
C THR A 66 10.05 -10.35 -6.07
N PRO A 67 10.75 -10.29 -7.23
CA PRO A 67 10.43 -11.14 -8.39
C PRO A 67 10.39 -12.63 -8.04
N GLU A 68 11.31 -13.11 -7.20
CA GLU A 68 11.39 -14.51 -6.81
C GLU A 68 10.16 -14.96 -6.00
N ASN A 69 9.62 -14.09 -5.13
CA ASN A 69 8.37 -14.36 -4.42
C ASN A 69 7.15 -14.27 -5.34
N ALA A 70 7.17 -13.36 -6.31
CA ALA A 70 6.14 -13.29 -7.34
C ALA A 70 6.15 -14.54 -8.25
N GLU A 71 7.31 -15.06 -8.62
CA GLU A 71 7.45 -16.30 -9.39
C GLU A 71 6.86 -17.51 -8.65
N LYS A 72 6.98 -17.57 -7.31
CA LYS A 72 6.32 -18.62 -6.51
C LYS A 72 4.80 -18.55 -6.67
N ILE A 73 4.21 -17.36 -6.72
CA ILE A 73 2.76 -17.19 -6.92
C ILE A 73 2.38 -17.56 -8.35
N LEU A 74 3.14 -17.07 -9.34
CA LEU A 74 2.91 -17.33 -10.76
C LEU A 74 2.92 -18.83 -11.10
N ALA A 75 3.76 -19.63 -10.42
CA ALA A 75 3.84 -21.08 -10.62
C ALA A 75 2.53 -21.83 -10.27
N HIS A 76 1.62 -21.20 -9.53
CA HIS A 76 0.33 -21.77 -9.11
C HIS A 76 -0.87 -21.25 -9.91
N PHE A 77 -0.67 -20.41 -10.94
CA PHE A 77 -1.78 -19.75 -11.64
C PHE A 77 -2.46 -20.61 -12.72
N GLU A 78 -1.86 -21.74 -13.11
CA GLU A 78 -2.46 -22.59 -14.15
C GLU A 78 -3.82 -23.13 -13.71
N GLY A 79 -4.85 -22.77 -14.45
CA GLY A 79 -6.23 -23.17 -14.20
C GLY A 79 -6.90 -22.50 -12.99
N VAL A 80 -6.28 -21.47 -12.41
CA VAL A 80 -6.89 -20.66 -11.34
C VAL A 80 -7.88 -19.66 -11.95
N ASP A 81 -9.04 -19.53 -11.31
CA ASP A 81 -10.13 -18.64 -11.76
C ASP A 81 -10.13 -17.31 -10.99
N CYS A 82 -9.64 -17.31 -9.74
CA CYS A 82 -9.56 -16.13 -8.88
C CYS A 82 -8.42 -16.24 -7.87
N VAL A 83 -7.75 -15.11 -7.61
CA VAL A 83 -6.73 -14.99 -6.56
C VAL A 83 -7.32 -14.24 -5.37
N VAL A 84 -7.12 -14.76 -4.16
CA VAL A 84 -7.49 -14.11 -2.89
C VAL A 84 -6.23 -13.86 -2.09
N GLY A 85 -5.78 -12.60 -2.02
CA GLY A 85 -4.63 -12.19 -1.21
C GLY A 85 -5.07 -11.75 0.19
N ILE A 86 -4.46 -12.30 1.25
CA ILE A 86 -4.76 -11.93 2.65
C ILE A 86 -3.47 -11.50 3.32
N GLY A 87 -3.35 -10.21 3.65
CA GLY A 87 -2.13 -9.70 4.28
C GLY A 87 -1.99 -8.19 4.28
N GLY A 88 -0.81 -7.74 4.62
CA GLY A 88 -0.38 -6.35 4.53
C GLY A 88 0.07 -5.97 3.11
N GLY A 89 0.63 -4.77 2.96
CA GLY A 89 1.04 -4.21 1.66
C GLY A 89 1.91 -5.14 0.81
N THR A 90 2.88 -5.84 1.40
CA THR A 90 3.75 -6.78 0.69
C THR A 90 2.99 -7.90 -0.03
N ILE A 91 2.00 -8.52 0.65
CA ILE A 91 1.17 -9.57 0.03
C ILE A 91 0.26 -8.97 -1.04
N CYS A 92 -0.29 -7.79 -0.78
CA CYS A 92 -1.06 -7.05 -1.77
C CYS A 92 -0.25 -6.79 -3.05
N ASP A 93 0.96 -6.22 -2.91
CA ASP A 93 1.85 -5.93 -4.03
C ASP A 93 2.23 -7.18 -4.83
N LEU A 94 2.59 -8.26 -4.15
CA LEU A 94 2.90 -9.54 -4.78
C LEU A 94 1.71 -10.09 -5.58
N CYS A 95 0.49 -10.05 -5.00
CA CYS A 95 -0.71 -10.53 -5.68
C CYS A 95 -1.07 -9.66 -6.89
N LYS A 96 -1.04 -8.32 -6.74
CA LYS A 96 -1.30 -7.36 -7.84
C LYS A 96 -0.31 -7.54 -8.98
N TYR A 97 0.98 -7.59 -8.64
CA TYR A 97 2.06 -7.79 -9.61
C TYR A 97 1.90 -9.12 -10.35
N SER A 98 1.76 -10.22 -9.61
CA SER A 98 1.65 -11.55 -10.21
C SER A 98 0.41 -11.69 -11.10
N ALA A 99 -0.75 -11.22 -10.64
CA ALA A 99 -1.99 -11.28 -11.42
C ALA A 99 -1.89 -10.48 -12.73
N TYR A 100 -1.23 -9.32 -12.70
CA TYR A 100 -1.01 -8.49 -13.88
C TYR A 100 0.00 -9.10 -14.86
N TYR A 101 1.16 -9.55 -14.35
CA TYR A 101 2.23 -10.05 -15.21
C TYR A 101 1.98 -11.46 -15.74
N TYR A 102 1.07 -12.23 -15.16
CA TYR A 102 0.62 -13.51 -15.70
C TYR A 102 -0.05 -13.35 -17.07
N ASN A 103 -0.96 -12.40 -17.20
CA ASN A 103 -1.60 -12.04 -18.46
C ASN A 103 -2.05 -10.56 -18.41
N LYS A 104 -1.30 -9.70 -19.08
CA LYS A 104 -1.55 -8.24 -19.07
C LYS A 104 -2.86 -7.85 -19.76
N GLU A 105 -3.29 -8.63 -20.76
CA GLU A 105 -4.51 -8.34 -21.52
C GLU A 105 -5.76 -8.81 -20.78
N ASN A 106 -5.66 -9.94 -20.07
CA ASN A 106 -6.74 -10.49 -19.27
C ASN A 106 -6.20 -11.00 -17.92
N PRO A 107 -5.88 -10.09 -16.98
CA PRO A 107 -5.35 -10.48 -15.68
C PRO A 107 -6.35 -11.29 -14.87
N LEU A 108 -5.86 -12.26 -14.06
CA LEU A 108 -6.71 -13.04 -13.17
C LEU A 108 -7.51 -12.13 -12.23
N PRO A 109 -8.79 -12.41 -11.97
CA PRO A 109 -9.56 -11.72 -10.94
C PRO A 109 -8.84 -11.76 -9.59
N LEU A 110 -8.81 -10.61 -8.90
CA LEU A 110 -8.08 -10.44 -7.64
C LEU A 110 -8.98 -9.83 -6.58
N VAL A 111 -9.11 -10.53 -5.47
CA VAL A 111 -9.68 -10.04 -4.21
C VAL A 111 -8.56 -9.85 -3.20
N ILE A 112 -8.51 -8.72 -2.51
CA ILE A 112 -7.59 -8.48 -1.41
C ILE A 112 -8.37 -8.32 -0.11
N VAL A 113 -7.97 -9.05 0.92
CA VAL A 113 -8.40 -8.84 2.30
C VAL A 113 -7.27 -8.09 3.00
N GLN A 114 -7.50 -6.81 3.25
CA GLN A 114 -6.55 -5.93 3.94
C GLN A 114 -6.53 -6.25 5.43
N THR A 115 -5.34 -6.44 5.99
CA THR A 115 -5.19 -6.87 7.38
C THR A 115 -4.62 -5.82 8.32
N ALA A 116 -4.22 -4.67 7.80
CA ALA A 116 -3.80 -3.49 8.55
C ALA A 116 -3.89 -2.25 7.67
N LEU A 117 -4.09 -1.08 8.27
CA LEU A 117 -4.09 0.20 7.58
C LEU A 117 -2.68 0.78 7.51
N SER A 118 -1.74 0.07 6.92
CA SER A 118 -0.31 0.41 7.00
C SER A 118 0.21 1.28 5.85
N VAL A 119 -0.52 1.31 4.72
CA VAL A 119 -0.16 2.06 3.50
C VAL A 119 -1.40 2.28 2.62
N ASN A 120 -1.32 3.20 1.66
CA ASN A 120 -2.37 3.44 0.66
C ASN A 120 -2.33 2.48 -0.56
N ALA A 121 -1.31 1.65 -0.69
CA ALA A 121 -1.04 0.79 -1.85
C ALA A 121 -2.07 -0.33 -2.12
N PHE A 122 -3.09 -0.50 -1.28
CA PHE A 122 -4.12 -1.52 -1.47
C PHE A 122 -5.10 -1.18 -2.60
N SER A 123 -5.29 0.10 -2.89
CA SER A 123 -6.32 0.62 -3.79
C SER A 123 -5.75 1.38 -4.99
N ASP A 124 -4.48 1.17 -5.32
CA ASP A 124 -3.84 1.70 -6.52
C ASP A 124 -3.57 0.61 -7.58
N ASN A 125 -3.12 1.02 -8.75
CA ASN A 125 -2.74 0.13 -9.87
C ASN A 125 -1.23 -0.10 -9.97
N SER A 126 -0.49 0.15 -8.89
CA SER A 126 0.95 -0.03 -8.83
C SER A 126 1.34 -1.08 -7.79
N SER A 127 2.55 -1.59 -7.88
CA SER A 127 3.15 -2.46 -6.86
C SER A 127 4.56 -1.99 -6.55
N VAL A 128 4.92 -1.94 -5.28
CA VAL A 128 6.29 -1.60 -4.86
C VAL A 128 7.09 -2.88 -4.73
N MET A 129 7.97 -3.12 -5.70
CA MET A 129 8.77 -4.33 -5.81
C MET A 129 10.24 -4.04 -5.53
N LEU A 130 10.95 -5.04 -5.03
CA LEU A 130 12.38 -4.98 -4.71
C LEU A 130 13.18 -5.75 -5.77
N PHE A 131 13.72 -5.03 -6.78
CA PHE A 131 14.56 -5.59 -7.84
C PHE A 131 16.04 -5.44 -7.50
N ASN A 132 16.74 -6.55 -7.31
CA ASN A 132 18.19 -6.54 -6.98
C ASN A 132 18.55 -5.60 -5.80
N GLY A 133 17.68 -5.53 -4.79
CA GLY A 133 17.88 -4.69 -3.61
C GLY A 133 17.42 -3.24 -3.78
N VAL A 134 16.89 -2.85 -4.94
CA VAL A 134 16.37 -1.50 -5.22
C VAL A 134 14.85 -1.52 -5.23
N LYS A 135 14.20 -0.71 -4.40
CA LYS A 135 12.75 -0.49 -4.43
C LYS A 135 12.34 0.27 -5.69
N ARG A 136 11.34 -0.23 -6.38
CA ARG A 136 10.74 0.40 -7.55
C ARG A 136 9.23 0.24 -7.52
N THR A 137 8.53 1.33 -7.73
CA THR A 137 7.10 1.32 -8.07
C THR A 137 6.97 0.92 -9.53
N VAL A 138 6.21 -0.14 -9.77
CA VAL A 138 5.96 -0.67 -11.12
C VAL A 138 4.46 -0.76 -11.35
N HIS A 139 4.05 -0.53 -12.59
CA HIS A 139 2.65 -0.69 -12.97
C HIS A 139 2.19 -2.12 -12.71
N SER A 140 1.01 -2.27 -12.14
CA SER A 140 0.34 -3.54 -11.90
C SER A 140 -1.16 -3.42 -12.18
N ARG A 141 -2.03 -3.86 -11.29
CA ARG A 141 -3.48 -3.72 -11.45
C ARG A 141 -4.15 -3.37 -10.13
N TYR A 142 -5.32 -2.78 -10.20
CA TYR A 142 -6.22 -2.72 -9.05
C TYR A 142 -6.65 -4.12 -8.61
N PRO A 143 -6.80 -4.40 -7.32
CA PRO A 143 -7.70 -5.47 -6.91
C PRO A 143 -9.12 -5.12 -7.40
N LEU A 144 -9.87 -6.12 -7.88
CA LEU A 144 -11.25 -5.89 -8.30
C LEU A 144 -12.18 -5.72 -7.10
N ILE A 145 -11.83 -6.35 -5.98
CA ILE A 145 -12.51 -6.17 -4.70
C ILE A 145 -11.45 -6.04 -3.60
N LEU A 146 -11.59 -5.01 -2.79
CA LEU A 146 -10.84 -4.79 -1.56
C LEU A 146 -11.79 -4.96 -0.37
N ILE A 147 -11.51 -5.95 0.48
CA ILE A 147 -12.26 -6.19 1.71
C ILE A 147 -11.49 -5.57 2.88
N ILE A 148 -12.10 -4.60 3.55
CA ILE A 148 -11.61 -3.97 4.76
C ILE A 148 -12.58 -4.35 5.89
N ASP A 149 -12.17 -5.27 6.75
CA ASP A 149 -12.98 -5.70 7.89
C ASP A 149 -12.44 -5.05 9.16
N MET A 150 -13.26 -4.22 9.80
CA MET A 150 -12.84 -3.46 10.98
C MET A 150 -12.55 -4.37 12.19
N ASP A 151 -13.06 -5.60 12.23
CA ASP A 151 -12.69 -6.57 13.27
C ASP A 151 -11.26 -7.10 13.07
N ILE A 152 -10.78 -7.15 11.84
CA ILE A 152 -9.40 -7.49 11.50
C ILE A 152 -8.50 -6.28 11.72
N ILE A 153 -8.88 -5.12 11.23
CA ILE A 153 -8.10 -3.88 11.31
C ILE A 153 -7.87 -3.45 12.77
N ALA A 154 -8.89 -3.54 13.61
CA ALA A 154 -8.77 -3.15 15.02
C ALA A 154 -7.92 -4.13 15.85
N ALA A 155 -7.76 -5.37 15.39
CA ALA A 155 -6.89 -6.37 16.01
C ALA A 155 -5.44 -6.34 15.50
N ALA A 156 -5.17 -5.59 14.43
CA ALA A 156 -3.82 -5.41 13.91
C ALA A 156 -2.94 -4.64 14.92
N PRO A 157 -1.61 -4.83 14.91
CA PRO A 157 -0.71 -4.01 15.72
C PRO A 157 -0.96 -2.53 15.50
N ALA A 158 -1.16 -1.76 16.61
CA ALA A 158 -1.52 -0.34 16.53
C ALA A 158 -0.50 0.47 15.70
N GLU A 159 0.78 0.11 15.81
CA GLU A 159 1.86 0.74 15.07
C GLU A 159 1.71 0.62 13.54
N MET A 160 1.09 -0.47 13.06
CA MET A 160 0.80 -0.62 11.63
C MET A 160 -0.28 0.35 11.17
N ASN A 161 -1.34 0.52 11.93
CA ASN A 161 -2.42 1.45 11.59
C ASN A 161 -1.94 2.91 11.70
N VAL A 162 -1.15 3.23 12.74
CA VAL A 162 -0.51 4.56 12.88
C VAL A 162 0.48 4.82 11.73
N SER A 163 1.17 3.78 11.25
CA SER A 163 2.05 3.89 10.07
C SER A 163 1.27 4.33 8.82
N GLY A 164 0.05 3.83 8.60
CA GLY A 164 -0.76 4.28 7.48
C GLY A 164 -1.15 5.76 7.53
N TYR A 165 -1.37 6.28 8.74
CA TYR A 165 -1.52 7.72 8.91
C TYR A 165 -0.24 8.47 8.55
N GLY A 166 0.93 7.93 8.93
CA GLY A 166 2.22 8.47 8.53
C GLY A 166 2.45 8.47 7.02
N ASP A 167 1.99 7.43 6.33
CA ASP A 167 2.00 7.35 4.86
C ASP A 167 1.10 8.42 4.22
N LEU A 168 -0.07 8.66 4.82
CA LEU A 168 -1.03 9.65 4.37
C LEU A 168 -0.52 11.10 4.49
N ILE A 169 0.39 11.40 5.43
CA ILE A 169 0.98 12.74 5.60
C ILE A 169 1.67 13.22 4.32
N ALA A 170 2.17 12.33 3.48
CA ALA A 170 2.75 12.69 2.18
C ALA A 170 1.80 13.49 1.28
N THR A 171 0.49 13.42 1.51
CA THR A 171 -0.50 14.18 0.74
C THR A 171 -0.38 15.70 0.89
N TRP A 172 0.39 16.20 1.87
CA TRP A 172 0.71 17.63 1.99
C TRP A 172 2.00 18.04 1.29
N THR A 173 2.98 17.15 1.17
CA THR A 173 4.30 17.42 0.57
C THR A 173 4.40 16.96 -0.88
N ALA A 174 3.93 15.77 -1.19
CA ALA A 174 4.05 15.18 -2.52
C ALA A 174 3.42 16.01 -3.66
N PRO A 175 2.21 16.61 -3.50
CA PRO A 175 1.65 17.46 -4.57
C PRO A 175 2.48 18.72 -4.84
N VAL A 176 3.20 19.23 -3.85
CA VAL A 176 4.08 20.40 -4.01
C VAL A 176 5.31 20.02 -4.82
N ASP A 177 5.91 18.86 -4.53
CA ASP A 177 7.00 18.30 -5.31
C ASP A 177 6.56 18.03 -6.76
N TRP A 178 5.38 17.48 -6.95
CA TRP A 178 4.79 17.22 -8.27
C TRP A 178 4.57 18.51 -9.05
N TYR A 179 4.01 19.53 -8.40
CA TYR A 179 3.87 20.87 -9.01
C TYR A 179 5.21 21.45 -9.44
N LEU A 180 6.22 21.41 -8.57
CA LEU A 180 7.56 21.91 -8.90
C LEU A 180 8.15 21.14 -10.08
N GLY A 181 8.07 19.81 -10.07
CA GLY A 181 8.53 18.97 -11.18
C GLY A 181 7.86 19.31 -12.50
N ASN A 182 6.54 19.57 -12.46
CA ASN A 182 5.78 19.99 -13.65
C ASN A 182 6.23 21.36 -14.17
N VAL A 183 6.45 22.35 -13.29
CA VAL A 183 6.93 23.68 -13.65
C VAL A 183 8.34 23.63 -14.25
N LEU A 184 9.21 22.79 -13.71
CA LEU A 184 10.58 22.60 -14.21
C LEU A 184 10.66 21.72 -15.48
N GLY A 185 9.54 21.14 -15.93
CA GLY A 185 9.49 20.29 -17.11
C GLY A 185 10.08 18.90 -16.93
N VAL A 186 10.34 18.47 -15.68
CA VAL A 186 10.81 17.12 -15.33
C VAL A 186 9.66 16.21 -14.87
N GLY A 187 8.54 16.80 -14.43
CA GLY A 187 7.27 16.12 -14.15
C GLY A 187 6.25 16.39 -15.27
N LYS A 188 5.09 15.75 -15.18
CA LYS A 188 3.98 15.91 -16.15
C LYS A 188 2.63 15.90 -15.41
N ASN A 189 1.62 16.32 -16.16
CA ASN A 189 0.20 16.13 -15.84
C ASN A 189 -0.24 16.63 -14.46
N PHE A 190 0.47 17.59 -13.86
CA PHE A 190 0.04 18.13 -12.57
C PHE A 190 -1.38 18.72 -12.65
N HIS A 191 -2.22 18.31 -11.72
CA HIS A 191 -3.52 18.92 -11.46
C HIS A 191 -3.96 18.68 -10.00
N THR A 192 -4.84 19.50 -9.47
CA THR A 192 -5.19 19.48 -8.03
C THR A 192 -6.22 18.42 -7.65
N ALA A 193 -6.96 17.86 -8.62
CA ALA A 193 -8.08 16.96 -8.34
C ALA A 193 -7.74 15.77 -7.42
N PRO A 194 -6.57 15.07 -7.55
CA PRO A 194 -6.22 14.01 -6.63
C PRO A 194 -6.10 14.48 -5.18
N SER A 195 -5.48 15.64 -4.96
CA SER A 195 -5.30 16.21 -3.62
C SER A 195 -6.62 16.75 -3.06
N ASP A 196 -7.43 17.40 -3.91
CA ASP A 196 -8.73 17.95 -3.50
C ASP A 196 -9.71 16.85 -3.07
N MET A 197 -9.57 15.63 -3.63
CA MET A 197 -10.41 14.48 -3.30
C MET A 197 -10.27 14.01 -1.85
N ILE A 198 -9.11 14.22 -1.21
CA ILE A 198 -8.80 13.66 0.12
C ILE A 198 -8.47 14.73 1.17
N ARG A 199 -8.25 15.99 0.78
CA ARG A 199 -7.74 17.05 1.64
C ARG A 199 -8.55 17.22 2.95
N THR A 200 -9.86 17.40 2.83
CA THR A 200 -10.73 17.66 3.99
C THR A 200 -10.68 16.51 4.99
N GLN A 201 -10.72 15.27 4.50
CA GLN A 201 -10.65 14.09 5.36
C GLN A 201 -9.26 13.92 6.01
N CYS A 202 -8.19 14.29 5.30
CA CYS A 202 -6.84 14.32 5.88
C CYS A 202 -6.73 15.34 7.03
N GLU A 203 -7.32 16.53 6.87
CA GLU A 203 -7.37 17.56 7.90
C GLU A 203 -8.14 17.07 9.14
N GLU A 204 -9.30 16.44 8.94
CA GLU A 204 -10.09 15.84 10.03
C GLU A 204 -9.34 14.73 10.78
N LEU A 205 -8.56 13.90 10.05
CA LEU A 205 -7.71 12.87 10.67
C LEU A 205 -6.56 13.49 11.47
N LEU A 206 -5.97 14.59 11.00
CA LEU A 206 -4.92 15.29 11.73
C LEU A 206 -5.43 15.80 13.07
N GLU A 207 -6.63 16.40 13.11
CA GLU A 207 -7.27 16.87 14.32
C GLU A 207 -7.60 15.72 15.30
N ASN A 208 -7.82 14.51 14.79
CA ASN A 208 -8.15 13.32 15.58
C ASN A 208 -6.98 12.35 15.78
N SER A 209 -5.75 12.79 15.56
CA SER A 209 -4.54 11.92 15.63
C SER A 209 -4.35 11.22 16.99
N GLU A 210 -4.69 11.88 18.10
CA GLU A 210 -4.64 11.27 19.44
C GLU A 210 -5.65 10.12 19.59
N LYS A 211 -6.86 10.25 19.03
CA LYS A 211 -7.87 9.20 19.03
C LYS A 211 -7.45 8.03 18.14
N LEU A 212 -6.79 8.32 17.01
CA LEU A 212 -6.23 7.29 16.15
C LEU A 212 -5.19 6.47 16.92
N ALA A 213 -4.26 7.13 17.62
CA ALA A 213 -3.25 6.48 18.43
C ALA A 213 -3.86 5.63 19.56
N ALA A 214 -5.03 6.04 20.07
CA ALA A 214 -5.81 5.31 21.08
C ALA A 214 -6.63 4.14 20.48
N GLY A 215 -6.64 3.95 19.15
CA GLY A 215 -7.37 2.89 18.46
C GLY A 215 -8.89 3.14 18.39
N ASP A 216 -9.34 4.40 18.39
CA ASP A 216 -10.76 4.72 18.21
C ASP A 216 -11.29 4.14 16.91
N SER A 217 -12.34 3.32 17.00
CA SER A 217 -12.86 2.55 15.86
C SER A 217 -13.44 3.42 14.75
N LYS A 218 -14.01 4.59 15.10
CA LYS A 218 -14.52 5.53 14.09
C LYS A 218 -13.34 6.14 13.32
N VAL A 219 -12.31 6.60 14.05
CA VAL A 219 -11.13 7.23 13.44
C VAL A 219 -10.33 6.22 12.61
N LEU A 220 -10.26 4.95 13.02
CA LEU A 220 -9.71 3.87 12.18
C LEU A 220 -10.54 3.68 10.90
N GLY A 221 -11.87 3.76 10.97
CA GLY A 221 -12.73 3.72 9.80
C GLY A 221 -12.51 4.91 8.85
N ASP A 222 -12.35 6.10 9.41
CA ASP A 222 -12.04 7.32 8.65
C ASP A 222 -10.66 7.17 7.96
N LEU A 223 -9.64 6.65 8.66
CA LEU A 223 -8.32 6.35 8.09
C LEU A 223 -8.41 5.33 6.94
N ALA A 224 -9.18 4.26 7.11
CA ALA A 224 -9.38 3.26 6.05
C ALA A 224 -9.96 3.88 4.78
N ASN A 225 -10.95 4.75 4.93
CA ASN A 225 -11.56 5.48 3.82
C ASN A 225 -10.55 6.39 3.12
N VAL A 226 -9.80 7.19 3.87
CA VAL A 226 -8.85 8.16 3.29
C VAL A 226 -7.67 7.47 2.62
N LEU A 227 -7.13 6.40 3.22
CA LEU A 227 -6.09 5.59 2.57
C LEU A 227 -6.59 4.98 1.25
N THR A 228 -7.83 4.49 1.23
CA THR A 228 -8.44 3.97 0.01
C THR A 228 -8.59 5.05 -1.05
N LEU A 229 -9.07 6.23 -0.69
CA LEU A 229 -9.19 7.37 -1.61
C LEU A 229 -7.82 7.87 -2.07
N SER A 230 -6.80 7.84 -1.21
CA SER A 230 -5.41 8.19 -1.57
C SER A 230 -4.86 7.25 -2.66
N GLY A 231 -5.03 5.94 -2.52
CA GLY A 231 -4.65 5.00 -3.57
C GLY A 231 -5.40 5.24 -4.89
N LEU A 232 -6.71 5.49 -4.82
CA LEU A 232 -7.51 5.83 -6.01
C LEU A 232 -7.08 7.17 -6.64
N SER A 233 -6.61 8.13 -5.85
CA SER A 233 -6.13 9.42 -6.35
C SER A 233 -4.87 9.29 -7.21
N MET A 234 -3.97 8.36 -6.86
CA MET A 234 -2.81 8.00 -7.68
C MET A 234 -3.24 7.41 -9.02
N GLY A 235 -4.25 6.55 -9.02
CA GLY A 235 -4.81 6.02 -10.26
C GLY A 235 -5.50 7.07 -11.13
N LEU A 236 -6.12 8.09 -10.54
CA LEU A 236 -6.69 9.22 -11.27
C LEU A 236 -5.62 10.05 -11.99
N ALA A 237 -4.43 10.17 -11.38
CA ALA A 237 -3.28 10.86 -11.96
C ALA A 237 -2.49 9.99 -12.94
N ASP A 238 -2.72 8.68 -12.97
CA ASP A 238 -1.90 7.66 -13.66
C ASP A 238 -0.41 7.70 -13.25
N GLU A 239 -0.15 8.14 -12.01
CA GLU A 239 1.18 8.19 -11.39
C GLU A 239 1.08 8.29 -9.88
N SER A 240 2.18 7.99 -9.17
CA SER A 240 2.21 8.04 -7.69
C SER A 240 2.41 9.45 -7.11
N SER A 241 2.73 10.44 -7.94
CA SER A 241 3.09 11.80 -7.54
C SER A 241 2.08 12.51 -6.63
N PRO A 242 0.76 12.23 -6.67
CA PRO A 242 -0.18 12.84 -5.71
C PRO A 242 0.06 12.46 -4.25
N ALA A 243 0.67 11.29 -3.98
CA ALA A 243 0.85 10.74 -2.64
C ALA A 243 2.27 10.25 -2.38
N SER A 244 3.23 10.48 -3.27
CA SER A 244 4.61 9.98 -3.18
C SER A 244 5.58 11.00 -3.76
N GLY A 245 6.18 11.81 -2.91
CA GLY A 245 7.16 12.85 -3.25
C GLY A 245 8.56 12.55 -2.68
N SER A 246 9.28 13.59 -2.34
CA SER A 246 10.66 13.52 -1.79
C SER A 246 10.72 12.72 -0.48
N GLU A 247 9.68 12.79 0.35
CA GLU A 247 9.60 12.02 1.59
C GLU A 247 9.61 10.50 1.32
N HIS A 248 8.96 10.03 0.26
CA HIS A 248 8.99 8.62 -0.14
C HIS A 248 10.35 8.21 -0.69
N VAL A 249 11.01 9.09 -1.46
CA VAL A 249 12.38 8.82 -1.95
C VAL A 249 13.33 8.64 -0.77
N MET A 250 13.22 9.48 0.27
CA MET A 250 14.01 9.34 1.50
C MET A 250 13.69 8.04 2.25
N SER A 251 12.40 7.68 2.38
CA SER A 251 11.98 6.40 2.97
C SER A 251 12.56 5.20 2.22
N HIS A 252 12.52 5.19 0.90
CA HIS A 252 13.12 4.12 0.09
C HIS A 252 14.64 4.03 0.28
N LEU A 253 15.32 5.18 0.41
CA LEU A 253 16.75 5.21 0.70
C LEU A 253 17.05 4.61 2.08
N ILE A 254 16.25 4.91 3.10
CA ILE A 254 16.37 4.35 4.45
C ILE A 254 16.23 2.83 4.40
N ASP A 255 15.23 2.30 3.69
CA ASP A 255 15.01 0.85 3.54
C ASP A 255 16.20 0.17 2.85
N MET A 256 16.69 0.74 1.75
CA MET A 256 17.85 0.20 1.04
C MET A 256 19.12 0.23 1.90
N ALA A 257 19.34 1.33 2.63
CA ALA A 257 20.46 1.46 3.54
C ALA A 257 20.37 0.49 4.72
N SER A 258 19.18 0.28 5.29
CA SER A 258 18.94 -0.67 6.38
C SER A 258 19.28 -2.10 5.95
N LYS A 259 18.90 -2.48 4.72
CA LYS A 259 19.23 -3.80 4.17
C LYS A 259 20.75 -4.01 4.04
N VAL A 260 21.47 -3.01 3.52
CA VAL A 260 22.94 -3.08 3.36
C VAL A 260 23.65 -3.11 4.72
N ARG A 261 23.12 -2.37 5.69
CA ARG A 261 23.70 -2.25 7.04
C ARG A 261 23.24 -3.33 8.01
N HIS A 262 22.29 -4.21 7.58
CA HIS A 262 21.66 -5.22 8.43
C HIS A 262 21.05 -4.64 9.71
N THR A 263 20.44 -3.46 9.60
CA THR A 263 19.70 -2.80 10.70
C THR A 263 18.21 -3.17 10.60
N GLY A 264 17.46 -2.97 11.69
CA GLY A 264 16.01 -3.16 11.68
C GLY A 264 15.33 -2.20 10.70
N ILE A 265 14.24 -2.66 10.09
CA ILE A 265 13.40 -1.87 9.19
C ILE A 265 12.17 -1.40 9.97
N CYS A 266 11.90 -0.10 9.93
CA CYS A 266 10.65 0.47 10.44
C CYS A 266 9.52 0.32 9.42
N TYR A 267 8.28 0.46 9.87
CA TYR A 267 7.15 0.54 8.95
C TYR A 267 7.30 1.71 7.98
N HIS A 268 6.90 1.48 6.72
CA HIS A 268 7.07 2.44 5.63
C HIS A 268 6.49 3.83 5.96
N GLY A 269 5.23 3.90 6.37
CA GLY A 269 4.61 5.18 6.67
C GLY A 269 5.22 5.91 7.87
N THR A 270 5.82 5.19 8.83
CA THR A 270 6.60 5.82 9.90
C THR A 270 7.85 6.52 9.33
N GLN A 271 8.51 5.91 8.37
CA GLN A 271 9.65 6.53 7.68
C GLN A 271 9.20 7.72 6.83
N VAL A 272 8.07 7.58 6.13
CA VAL A 272 7.45 8.65 5.33
C VAL A 272 7.09 9.84 6.22
N ALA A 273 6.51 9.62 7.39
CA ALA A 273 6.19 10.69 8.33
C ALA A 273 7.41 11.48 8.78
N VAL A 274 8.50 10.79 9.17
CA VAL A 274 9.76 11.44 9.56
C VAL A 274 10.38 12.19 8.38
N SER A 275 10.39 11.59 7.20
CA SER A 275 10.90 12.19 5.98
C SER A 275 10.03 13.38 5.52
N GLY A 276 8.72 13.33 5.77
CA GLY A 276 7.77 14.42 5.51
C GLY A 276 8.10 15.67 6.31
N ILE A 277 8.55 15.53 7.58
CA ILE A 277 9.03 16.66 8.38
C ILE A 277 10.25 17.31 7.69
N ILE A 278 11.17 16.49 7.17
CA ILE A 278 12.34 17.00 6.44
C ILE A 278 11.90 17.72 5.16
N SER A 279 10.96 17.15 4.41
CA SER A 279 10.39 17.80 3.22
C SER A 279 9.73 19.14 3.56
N CYS A 280 8.97 19.23 4.65
CA CYS A 280 8.40 20.50 5.11
C CYS A 280 9.47 21.55 5.43
N ILE A 281 10.58 21.17 6.10
CA ILE A 281 11.69 22.07 6.40
C ILE A 281 12.36 22.57 5.10
N ILE A 282 12.55 21.67 4.13
CA ILE A 282 13.14 22.04 2.81
C ILE A 282 12.21 23.02 2.10
N TRP A 283 10.89 22.76 2.08
CA TRP A 283 9.92 23.65 1.46
C TRP A 283 9.82 25.00 2.15
N ASP A 284 9.87 25.03 3.51
CA ASP A 284 9.89 26.29 4.26
C ASP A 284 11.09 27.15 3.88
N TYR A 285 12.28 26.54 3.81
CA TYR A 285 13.49 27.22 3.35
C TYR A 285 13.37 27.72 1.90
N LEU A 286 12.88 26.87 0.97
CA LEU A 286 12.74 27.24 -0.44
C LEU A 286 11.78 28.41 -0.66
N LEU A 287 10.71 28.47 0.12
CA LEU A 287 9.68 29.49 -0.01
C LEU A 287 10.04 30.82 0.66
N ASN A 288 10.79 30.80 1.76
CA ASN A 288 10.99 31.97 2.60
C ASN A 288 12.42 32.52 2.59
N GLU A 289 13.44 31.69 2.32
CA GLU A 289 14.84 32.08 2.47
C GLU A 289 15.67 31.92 1.19
N PHE A 290 15.29 31.01 0.28
CA PHE A 290 16.08 30.70 -0.90
C PHE A 290 16.05 31.85 -1.93
N ASP A 291 17.22 32.37 -2.30
CA ASP A 291 17.37 33.29 -3.44
C ASP A 291 18.00 32.56 -4.64
N PRO A 292 17.22 32.23 -5.69
CA PRO A 292 17.73 31.55 -6.88
C PRO A 292 18.82 32.32 -7.63
N ARG A 293 18.93 33.64 -7.41
CA ARG A 293 19.95 34.48 -8.05
C ARG A 293 21.31 34.36 -7.35
N ALA A 294 21.33 33.82 -6.11
CA ALA A 294 22.56 33.57 -5.34
C ALA A 294 23.17 32.20 -5.63
N VAL A 295 22.54 31.38 -6.48
CA VAL A 295 23.04 30.03 -6.82
C VAL A 295 24.25 30.17 -7.74
N ASP A 296 25.38 29.63 -7.29
CA ASP A 296 26.56 29.49 -8.13
C ASP A 296 26.43 28.23 -8.99
N LEU A 297 26.06 28.45 -10.27
CA LEU A 297 25.86 27.36 -11.21
C LEU A 297 27.14 26.62 -11.57
N ASP A 298 28.31 27.25 -11.41
CA ASP A 298 29.61 26.62 -11.70
C ASP A 298 29.98 25.57 -10.61
N CYS A 299 29.37 25.66 -9.43
CA CYS A 299 29.50 24.68 -8.36
C CYS A 299 28.53 23.49 -8.45
N CYS A 300 27.59 23.52 -9.40
CA CYS A 300 26.55 22.51 -9.54
C CYS A 300 26.89 21.40 -10.54
N TYR A 301 28.05 21.44 -11.19
CA TYR A 301 28.51 20.50 -12.23
C TYR A 301 29.82 19.81 -11.88
#